data_929bfcaca71d7eeeb64d7b5d50bf1022
#
_entry.id   929bfcaca71d7eeeb64d7b5d50bf1022
#
_cell.length_a   1.000
_cell.length_b   1.000
_cell.length_c   1.000
_cell.angle_alpha   90.00
_cell.angle_beta   90.00
_cell.angle_gamma   90.00
#
_symmetry.space_group_name_H-M   'P 1'
#
loop_
_entity.id
_entity.type
_entity.pdbx_description
1 polymer ?
#
loop_
_entity_poly.entity_id
_entity_poly.type
_entity_poly.pdbx_seq_one_letter_code
_entity_poly.pdbx_strand_id
1 'polypeptide(L)'
;MILTTYLDESGTHAESPISVMAGYVGTSAQWEGFEADWTALMRKAGMKHIHAVELFKRTKQFKGWKAEDVNALAVSLDGVIARHLQVGFSVIVRDDDYKNIYGTGPHPRRPAKDTKYGVCFRACLAFVPSYIASEFTLAQQIALAQETTINFVLEQGHRNAGDAQRLFKLYKADALPEWQRFVGTMDVSTKGPCASHACRRECALFLSH
;
A
#
# COMPACT_ATOMS: atom_id res chain seq x y z
N MET A 1 -11.45 -11.71 12.61
CA MET A 1 -11.68 -10.79 11.45
C MET A 1 -10.50 -10.85 10.49
N ILE A 2 -10.72 -10.73 9.17
CA ILE A 2 -9.63 -10.65 8.18
C ILE A 2 -9.62 -9.24 7.61
N LEU A 3 -8.47 -8.60 7.71
CA LEU A 3 -8.16 -7.32 7.06
C LEU A 3 -7.17 -7.57 5.92
N THR A 4 -7.32 -6.87 4.83
CA THR A 4 -6.39 -6.91 3.71
C THR A 4 -5.84 -5.52 3.46
N THR A 5 -4.52 -5.43 3.38
CA THR A 5 -3.78 -4.21 3.06
C THR A 5 -3.23 -4.32 1.66
N TYR A 6 -3.69 -3.45 0.75
CA TYR A 6 -3.09 -3.32 -0.58
C TYR A 6 -2.06 -2.21 -0.56
N LEU A 7 -0.85 -2.54 -1.02
CA LEU A 7 0.30 -1.64 -1.05
C LEU A 7 0.76 -1.40 -2.48
N ASP A 8 1.16 -0.19 -2.74
CA ASP A 8 1.82 0.21 -3.98
C ASP A 8 2.98 1.16 -3.68
N GLU A 9 3.94 1.22 -4.59
CA GLU A 9 5.15 2.00 -4.42
C GLU A 9 5.38 3.01 -5.53
N SER A 10 6.09 4.08 -5.19
CA SER A 10 6.54 5.12 -6.10
C SER A 10 7.98 5.53 -5.77
N GLY A 11 8.69 6.07 -6.75
CA GLY A 11 10.06 6.57 -6.54
C GLY A 11 11.09 5.48 -6.24
N THR A 12 10.92 4.27 -6.77
CA THR A 12 11.82 3.13 -6.51
C THR A 12 13.02 3.05 -7.44
N HIS A 13 13.13 3.96 -8.42
CA HIS A 13 14.32 4.05 -9.29
C HIS A 13 15.48 4.75 -8.57
N ALA A 14 16.71 4.42 -8.99
CA ALA A 14 17.93 4.81 -8.28
C ALA A 14 18.11 6.33 -8.09
N GLU A 15 17.62 7.12 -9.03
CA GLU A 15 17.76 8.59 -9.04
C GLU A 15 16.60 9.31 -8.32
N SER A 16 15.60 8.58 -7.81
CA SER A 16 14.50 9.22 -7.11
C SER A 16 14.97 9.78 -5.76
N PRO A 17 14.71 11.06 -5.48
CA PRO A 17 15.07 11.68 -4.21
C PRO A 17 14.22 11.15 -3.04
N ILE A 18 13.11 10.52 -3.34
CA ILE A 18 12.20 9.91 -2.36
C ILE A 18 11.73 8.54 -2.83
N SER A 19 11.47 7.66 -1.89
CA SER A 19 10.72 6.42 -2.12
C SER A 19 9.47 6.46 -1.25
N VAL A 20 8.34 6.11 -1.84
CA VAL A 20 7.04 6.10 -1.16
C VAL A 20 6.47 4.70 -1.24
N MET A 21 5.87 4.25 -0.16
CA MET A 21 4.97 3.10 -0.16
C MET A 21 3.67 3.53 0.49
N ALA A 22 2.58 3.33 -0.20
CA ALA A 22 1.27 3.76 0.25
C ALA A 22 0.26 2.62 0.14
N GLY A 23 -0.82 2.71 0.90
CA GLY A 23 -1.85 1.68 0.82
C GLY A 23 -3.08 2.00 1.63
N TYR A 24 -4.05 1.10 1.49
CA TYR A 24 -5.30 1.12 2.23
C TYR A 24 -5.54 -0.21 2.90
N VAL A 25 -6.20 -0.15 4.06
CA VAL A 25 -6.62 -1.32 4.83
C VAL A 25 -8.14 -1.40 4.79
N GLY A 26 -8.65 -2.60 4.60
CA GLY A 26 -10.09 -2.84 4.63
C GLY A 26 -10.45 -4.31 4.88
N THR A 27 -11.67 -4.54 5.32
CA THR A 27 -12.30 -5.87 5.36
C THR A 27 -12.67 -6.32 3.94
N SER A 28 -12.96 -7.61 3.76
CA SER A 28 -13.43 -8.13 2.47
C SER A 28 -14.67 -7.39 1.96
N ALA A 29 -15.64 -7.13 2.83
CA ALA A 29 -16.85 -6.39 2.46
C ALA A 29 -16.58 -4.96 2.03
N GLN A 30 -15.63 -4.26 2.69
CA GLN A 30 -15.20 -2.91 2.29
C GLN A 30 -14.53 -2.93 0.91
N TRP A 31 -13.65 -3.89 0.67
CA TRP A 31 -13.00 -4.04 -0.63
C TRP A 31 -13.97 -4.43 -1.75
N GLU A 32 -14.95 -5.28 -1.48
CA GLU A 32 -16.00 -5.63 -2.45
C GLU A 32 -16.87 -4.41 -2.81
N GLY A 33 -17.30 -3.63 -1.82
CA GLY A 33 -18.05 -2.40 -2.04
C GLY A 33 -17.24 -1.36 -2.82
N PHE A 34 -15.97 -1.16 -2.45
CA PHE A 34 -15.05 -0.29 -3.18
C PHE A 34 -14.91 -0.71 -4.65
N GLU A 35 -14.69 -1.99 -4.92
CA GLU A 35 -14.53 -2.51 -6.26
C GLU A 35 -15.78 -2.31 -7.14
N ALA A 36 -16.95 -2.54 -6.56
CA ALA A 36 -18.22 -2.33 -7.25
C ALA A 36 -18.40 -0.86 -7.67
N ASP A 37 -18.22 0.08 -6.75
CA ASP A 37 -18.38 1.50 -7.01
C ASP A 37 -17.28 2.06 -7.92
N TRP A 38 -16.03 1.63 -7.73
CA TRP A 38 -14.91 1.98 -8.60
C TRP A 38 -15.15 1.54 -10.04
N THR A 39 -15.55 0.27 -10.21
CA THR A 39 -15.84 -0.28 -11.54
C THR A 39 -17.01 0.46 -12.21
N ALA A 40 -18.06 0.81 -11.46
CA ALA A 40 -19.18 1.58 -11.96
C ALA A 40 -18.73 2.99 -12.39
N LEU A 41 -17.90 3.66 -11.59
CA LEU A 41 -17.34 4.97 -11.93
C LEU A 41 -16.47 4.90 -13.18
N MET A 42 -15.56 3.93 -13.26
CA MET A 42 -14.69 3.73 -14.44
C MET A 42 -15.49 3.46 -15.71
N ARG A 43 -16.53 2.63 -15.63
CA ARG A 43 -17.45 2.37 -16.75
C ARG A 43 -18.18 3.65 -17.18
N LYS A 44 -18.68 4.45 -16.24
CA LYS A 44 -19.33 5.73 -16.52
C LYS A 44 -18.37 6.72 -17.19
N ALA A 45 -17.10 6.72 -16.80
CA ALA A 45 -16.06 7.53 -17.40
C ALA A 45 -15.54 6.98 -18.75
N GLY A 46 -15.98 5.79 -19.18
CA GLY A 46 -15.51 5.14 -20.41
C GLY A 46 -14.07 4.63 -20.32
N MET A 47 -13.58 4.37 -19.11
CA MET A 47 -12.18 4.00 -18.83
C MET A 47 -12.06 2.55 -18.40
N LYS A 48 -10.96 1.90 -18.76
CA LYS A 48 -10.63 0.54 -18.32
C LYS A 48 -9.70 0.54 -17.10
N HIS A 49 -8.82 1.49 -17.01
CA HIS A 49 -7.86 1.70 -15.94
C HIS A 49 -7.49 3.17 -15.84
N ILE A 50 -6.94 3.57 -14.72
CA ILE A 50 -6.47 4.91 -14.46
C ILE A 50 -5.08 4.87 -13.84
N HIS A 51 -4.19 5.72 -14.33
CA HIS A 51 -2.90 5.99 -13.69
C HIS A 51 -2.91 7.43 -13.20
N ALA A 52 -2.73 7.63 -11.89
CA ALA A 52 -2.77 8.94 -11.27
C ALA A 52 -1.81 9.93 -11.93
N VAL A 53 -0.58 9.49 -12.25
CA VAL A 53 0.41 10.32 -12.97
C VAL A 53 -0.11 10.79 -14.34
N GLU A 54 -0.78 9.91 -15.07
CA GLU A 54 -1.31 10.26 -16.40
C GLU A 54 -2.49 11.24 -16.29
N LEU A 55 -3.36 11.04 -15.29
CA LEU A 55 -4.48 11.92 -14.99
C LEU A 55 -3.98 13.34 -14.65
N PHE A 56 -3.11 13.47 -13.63
CA PHE A 56 -2.66 14.78 -13.17
C PHE A 56 -1.74 15.48 -14.15
N LYS A 57 -0.93 14.75 -14.92
CA LYS A 57 -0.12 15.31 -16.02
C LYS A 57 -0.90 15.51 -17.31
N ARG A 58 -2.14 15.07 -17.38
CA ARG A 58 -3.01 15.14 -18.56
C ARG A 58 -2.35 14.54 -19.80
N THR A 59 -1.82 13.35 -19.65
CA THR A 59 -1.15 12.61 -20.72
C THR A 59 -1.96 11.41 -21.17
N LYS A 60 -1.58 10.78 -22.26
CA LYS A 60 -2.24 9.61 -22.85
C LYS A 60 -3.76 9.80 -23.03
N GLN A 61 -4.58 8.98 -22.34
CA GLN A 61 -6.04 9.05 -22.42
C GLN A 61 -6.63 10.37 -21.88
N PHE A 62 -5.86 11.12 -21.09
CA PHE A 62 -6.26 12.42 -20.53
C PHE A 62 -5.73 13.61 -21.32
N LYS A 63 -5.11 13.36 -22.51
CA LYS A 63 -4.61 14.43 -23.35
C LYS A 63 -5.77 15.31 -23.84
N GLY A 64 -5.66 16.61 -23.60
CA GLY A 64 -6.68 17.58 -23.96
C GLY A 64 -7.77 17.80 -22.89
N TRP A 65 -7.74 17.07 -21.79
CA TRP A 65 -8.64 17.33 -20.66
C TRP A 65 -8.36 18.69 -20.03
N LYS A 66 -9.41 19.37 -19.60
CA LYS A 66 -9.28 20.58 -18.80
C LYS A 66 -8.99 20.24 -17.35
N ALA A 67 -8.44 21.19 -16.61
CA ALA A 67 -8.16 21.00 -15.19
C ALA A 67 -9.43 20.68 -14.38
N GLU A 68 -10.56 21.29 -14.76
CA GLU A 68 -11.85 21.05 -14.12
C GLU A 68 -12.32 19.61 -14.29
N ASP A 69 -12.14 19.02 -15.48
CA ASP A 69 -12.51 17.61 -15.75
C ASP A 69 -11.64 16.63 -14.94
N VAL A 70 -10.34 16.92 -14.85
CA VAL A 70 -9.39 16.15 -14.03
C VAL A 70 -9.79 16.21 -12.56
N ASN A 71 -10.07 17.41 -12.04
CA ASN A 71 -10.47 17.59 -10.66
C ASN A 71 -11.82 16.91 -10.35
N ALA A 72 -12.79 17.01 -11.26
CA ALA A 72 -14.09 16.35 -11.09
C ALA A 72 -13.96 14.82 -11.02
N LEU A 73 -13.11 14.24 -11.87
CA LEU A 73 -12.82 12.80 -11.81
C LEU A 73 -12.08 12.45 -10.52
N ALA A 74 -11.04 13.18 -10.14
CA ALA A 74 -10.28 12.96 -8.92
C ALA A 74 -11.18 12.99 -7.68
N VAL A 75 -12.03 14.01 -7.53
CA VAL A 75 -13.02 14.12 -6.44
C VAL A 75 -13.98 12.92 -6.43
N SER A 76 -14.40 12.46 -7.61
CA SER A 76 -15.27 11.28 -7.70
C SER A 76 -14.58 10.01 -7.24
N LEU A 77 -13.31 9.82 -7.59
CA LEU A 77 -12.47 8.70 -7.16
C LEU A 77 -12.21 8.74 -5.65
N ASP A 78 -11.85 9.92 -5.12
CA ASP A 78 -11.69 10.13 -3.68
C ASP A 78 -12.98 9.85 -2.92
N GLY A 79 -14.12 10.22 -3.48
CA GLY A 79 -15.43 9.92 -2.90
C GLY A 79 -15.75 8.42 -2.81
N VAL A 80 -15.31 7.63 -3.79
CA VAL A 80 -15.42 6.16 -3.73
C VAL A 80 -14.49 5.60 -2.66
N ILE A 81 -13.24 6.07 -2.61
CA ILE A 81 -12.26 5.65 -1.61
C ILE A 81 -12.79 5.93 -0.19
N ALA A 82 -13.16 7.17 0.09
CA ALA A 82 -13.60 7.62 1.40
C ALA A 82 -14.87 6.92 1.91
N ARG A 83 -15.72 6.46 0.99
CA ARG A 83 -16.96 5.73 1.36
C ARG A 83 -16.68 4.34 1.89
N HIS A 84 -15.67 3.67 1.38
CA HIS A 84 -15.42 2.26 1.66
C HIS A 84 -14.18 2.02 2.50
N LEU A 85 -13.11 2.81 2.32
CA LEU A 85 -11.81 2.57 2.92
C LEU A 85 -11.48 3.68 3.92
N GLN A 86 -11.52 3.35 5.20
CA GLN A 86 -11.38 4.33 6.28
C GLN A 86 -9.92 4.59 6.66
N VAL A 87 -9.02 3.64 6.38
CA VAL A 87 -7.61 3.73 6.76
C VAL A 87 -6.74 3.69 5.52
N GLY A 88 -6.22 4.86 5.16
CA GLY A 88 -5.15 5.03 4.19
C GLY A 88 -3.88 5.52 4.86
N PHE A 89 -2.73 5.13 4.36
CA PHE A 89 -1.44 5.53 4.90
C PHE A 89 -0.37 5.60 3.82
N SER A 90 0.67 6.40 4.09
CA SER A 90 1.88 6.44 3.27
C SER A 90 3.13 6.49 4.13
N VAL A 91 4.17 5.82 3.69
CA VAL A 91 5.51 5.88 4.25
C VAL A 91 6.44 6.48 3.22
N ILE A 92 7.16 7.52 3.60
CA ILE A 92 8.07 8.26 2.74
C ILE A 92 9.49 8.13 3.30
N VAL A 93 10.43 7.72 2.46
CA VAL A 93 11.86 7.65 2.78
C VAL A 93 12.62 8.57 1.84
N ARG A 94 13.24 9.61 2.37
CA ARG A 94 14.10 10.51 1.61
C ARG A 94 15.48 9.86 1.40
N ASP A 95 16.07 10.10 0.25
CA ASP A 95 17.36 9.51 -0.11
C ASP A 95 18.47 9.95 0.84
N ASP A 96 18.47 11.22 1.25
CA ASP A 96 19.46 11.76 2.19
C ASP A 96 19.32 11.12 3.58
N ASP A 97 18.09 10.98 4.10
CA ASP A 97 17.84 10.33 5.38
C ASP A 97 18.27 8.85 5.34
N TYR A 98 17.93 8.16 4.24
CA TYR A 98 18.36 6.78 4.04
C TYR A 98 19.89 6.66 4.01
N LYS A 99 20.59 7.52 3.30
CA LYS A 99 22.06 7.53 3.25
C LYS A 99 22.68 7.83 4.60
N ASN A 100 22.13 8.79 5.34
CA ASN A 100 22.64 9.18 6.66
C ASN A 100 22.45 8.08 7.70
N ILE A 101 21.30 7.41 7.71
CA ILE A 101 20.96 6.38 8.71
C ILE A 101 21.53 5.02 8.33
N TYR A 102 21.44 4.64 7.04
CA TYR A 102 21.83 3.33 6.55
C TYR A 102 23.12 3.34 5.74
N GLY A 103 23.60 4.53 5.29
CA GLY A 103 24.74 4.70 4.41
C GLY A 103 26.09 4.54 5.07
N THR A 104 26.20 4.81 6.36
CA THR A 104 27.47 5.10 7.04
C THR A 104 28.10 3.94 7.82
N GLY A 105 27.56 2.72 7.72
CA GLY A 105 28.21 1.59 8.38
C GLY A 105 27.41 0.29 8.39
N PRO A 106 28.04 -0.84 8.76
CA PRO A 106 27.34 -2.08 8.98
C PRO A 106 26.41 -1.95 10.18
N HIS A 107 25.13 -2.18 10.00
CA HIS A 107 24.20 -2.27 11.11
C HIS A 107 24.49 -3.57 11.87
N PRO A 108 24.91 -3.53 13.16
CA PRO A 108 25.44 -4.71 13.87
C PRO A 108 24.46 -5.88 13.99
N ARG A 109 23.17 -5.66 13.73
CA ARG A 109 22.11 -6.68 13.85
C ARG A 109 21.54 -7.15 12.50
N ARG A 110 22.08 -6.67 11.36
CA ARG A 110 21.52 -6.99 10.02
C ARG A 110 22.65 -7.25 9.04
N PRO A 111 22.85 -8.50 8.60
CA PRO A 111 23.91 -8.86 7.66
C PRO A 111 23.68 -8.29 6.24
N ALA A 112 22.44 -7.92 5.90
CA ALA A 112 22.11 -7.27 4.64
C ALA A 112 21.38 -5.96 4.90
N LYS A 113 21.80 -4.91 4.20
CA LYS A 113 21.21 -3.59 4.24
C LYS A 113 19.86 -3.66 3.53
N ASP A 114 18.79 -3.21 4.18
CA ASP A 114 17.50 -3.06 3.51
C ASP A 114 17.61 -1.97 2.44
N THR A 115 16.99 -2.17 1.28
CA THR A 115 16.84 -1.12 0.26
C THR A 115 15.91 -0.01 0.76
N LYS A 116 15.88 1.14 0.11
CA LYS A 116 14.87 2.19 0.41
C LYS A 116 13.45 1.62 0.38
N TYR A 117 13.16 0.80 -0.62
CA TYR A 117 11.90 0.04 -0.71
C TYR A 117 11.68 -0.85 0.52
N GLY A 118 12.72 -1.60 0.91
CA GLY A 118 12.64 -2.48 2.08
C GLY A 118 12.38 -1.73 3.36
N VAL A 119 12.96 -0.53 3.54
CA VAL A 119 12.70 0.34 4.70
C VAL A 119 11.24 0.79 4.72
N CYS A 120 10.69 1.26 3.57
CA CYS A 120 9.28 1.61 3.45
C CYS A 120 8.37 0.43 3.79
N PHE A 121 8.66 -0.74 3.21
CA PHE A 121 7.85 -1.93 3.44
C PHE A 121 7.88 -2.39 4.90
N ARG A 122 9.05 -2.41 5.53
CA ARG A 122 9.18 -2.74 6.96
C ARG A 122 8.41 -1.76 7.84
N ALA A 123 8.45 -0.47 7.51
CA ALA A 123 7.67 0.54 8.22
C ALA A 123 6.16 0.30 8.07
N CYS A 124 5.67 -0.09 6.89
CA CYS A 124 4.28 -0.48 6.69
C CYS A 124 3.89 -1.70 7.54
N LEU A 125 4.75 -2.74 7.58
CA LEU A 125 4.52 -3.94 8.39
C LEU A 125 4.43 -3.63 9.90
N ALA A 126 5.17 -2.63 10.37
CA ALA A 126 5.13 -2.20 11.77
C ALA A 126 3.95 -1.24 12.02
N PHE A 127 3.74 -0.27 11.14
CA PHE A 127 2.74 0.79 11.31
C PHE A 127 1.32 0.26 11.28
N VAL A 128 0.96 -0.55 10.28
CA VAL A 128 -0.44 -0.97 10.09
C VAL A 128 -0.99 -1.75 11.29
N PRO A 129 -0.32 -2.80 11.80
CA PRO A 129 -0.78 -3.48 12.99
C PRO A 129 -0.83 -2.58 14.23
N SER A 130 0.21 -1.73 14.41
CA SER A 130 0.29 -0.83 15.55
C SER A 130 -0.82 0.22 15.53
N TYR A 131 -1.12 0.80 14.36
CA TYR A 131 -2.21 1.76 14.21
C TYR A 131 -3.56 1.12 14.52
N ILE A 132 -3.85 -0.05 13.94
CA ILE A 132 -5.10 -0.77 14.22
C ILE A 132 -5.23 -1.10 15.70
N ALA A 133 -4.13 -1.52 16.33
CA ALA A 133 -4.13 -1.83 17.75
C ALA A 133 -4.29 -0.58 18.63
N SER A 134 -3.79 0.60 18.22
CA SER A 134 -3.82 1.83 19.04
C SER A 134 -5.23 2.34 19.35
N GLU A 135 -6.21 1.96 18.54
CA GLU A 135 -7.62 2.32 18.75
C GLU A 135 -8.30 1.52 19.88
N PHE A 136 -7.57 0.59 20.50
CA PHE A 136 -8.11 -0.35 21.49
C PHE A 136 -7.34 -0.29 22.81
N THR A 137 -8.02 -0.60 23.91
CA THR A 137 -7.37 -0.82 25.21
C THR A 137 -6.47 -2.06 25.16
N LEU A 138 -5.52 -2.18 26.08
CA LEU A 138 -4.58 -3.34 26.12
C LEU A 138 -5.31 -4.69 26.13
N ALA A 139 -6.39 -4.82 26.89
CA ALA A 139 -7.19 -6.06 26.93
C ALA A 139 -7.86 -6.35 25.58
N GLN A 140 -8.39 -5.30 24.91
CA GLN A 140 -8.96 -5.41 23.58
C GLN A 140 -7.90 -5.70 22.52
N GLN A 141 -6.67 -5.16 22.66
CA GLN A 141 -5.55 -5.45 21.75
C GLN A 141 -5.18 -6.93 21.75
N ILE A 142 -5.15 -7.56 22.93
CA ILE A 142 -4.87 -8.98 23.06
C ILE A 142 -5.96 -9.81 22.37
N ALA A 143 -7.23 -9.51 22.64
CA ALA A 143 -8.36 -10.18 21.97
C ALA A 143 -8.34 -9.95 20.46
N LEU A 144 -8.11 -8.71 20.02
CA LEU A 144 -8.01 -8.33 18.61
C LEU A 144 -6.89 -9.12 17.90
N ALA A 145 -5.72 -9.23 18.51
CA ALA A 145 -4.59 -9.97 17.95
C ALA A 145 -4.86 -11.48 17.81
N GLN A 146 -5.75 -12.02 18.64
CA GLN A 146 -6.17 -13.42 18.56
C GLN A 146 -7.22 -13.67 17.47
N GLU A 147 -8.11 -12.70 17.23
CA GLU A 147 -9.27 -12.85 16.36
C GLU A 147 -9.11 -12.17 14.99
N THR A 148 -8.09 -11.34 14.83
CA THR A 148 -7.86 -10.56 13.62
C THR A 148 -6.56 -10.97 12.94
N THR A 149 -6.61 -11.05 11.62
CA THR A 149 -5.44 -11.29 10.78
C THR A 149 -5.35 -10.20 9.73
N ILE A 150 -4.17 -9.61 9.55
CA ILE A 150 -3.88 -8.60 8.53
C ILE A 150 -3.04 -9.24 7.44
N ASN A 151 -3.58 -9.33 6.24
CA ASN A 151 -2.89 -9.79 5.05
C ASN A 151 -2.35 -8.60 4.26
N PHE A 152 -1.19 -8.76 3.64
CA PHE A 152 -0.56 -7.75 2.80
C PHE A 152 -0.52 -8.24 1.35
N VAL A 153 -0.88 -7.35 0.43
CA VAL A 153 -0.85 -7.63 -1.02
C VAL A 153 0.01 -6.57 -1.68
N LEU A 154 1.03 -7.02 -2.40
CA LEU A 154 1.96 -6.19 -3.18
C LEU A 154 1.78 -6.43 -4.67
N GLU A 155 2.16 -5.47 -5.50
CA GLU A 155 2.16 -5.66 -6.94
C GLU A 155 3.31 -6.60 -7.37
N GLN A 156 2.99 -7.55 -8.25
CA GLN A 156 4.00 -8.42 -8.88
C GLN A 156 4.73 -7.69 -10.00
N GLY A 157 5.99 -8.08 -10.18
CA GLY A 157 6.83 -7.56 -11.26
C GLY A 157 7.71 -6.41 -10.83
N HIS A 158 7.63 -6.03 -9.57
CA HIS A 158 8.56 -5.07 -8.99
C HIS A 158 9.94 -5.71 -8.77
N ARG A 159 10.99 -4.97 -9.12
CA ARG A 159 12.40 -5.39 -8.96
C ARG A 159 12.74 -5.85 -7.54
N ASN A 160 12.04 -5.31 -6.54
CA ASN A 160 12.28 -5.56 -5.12
C ASN A 160 11.29 -6.58 -4.47
N ALA A 161 10.48 -7.29 -5.25
CA ALA A 161 9.50 -8.25 -4.70
C ALA A 161 10.17 -9.35 -3.86
N GLY A 162 11.35 -9.82 -4.26
CA GLY A 162 12.14 -10.79 -3.48
C GLY A 162 12.62 -10.24 -2.14
N ASP A 163 12.95 -8.94 -2.08
CA ASP A 163 13.33 -8.27 -0.83
C ASP A 163 12.13 -8.15 0.11
N ALA A 164 10.95 -7.80 -0.40
CA ALA A 164 9.73 -7.79 0.39
C ALA A 164 9.42 -9.15 1.03
N GLN A 165 9.54 -10.24 0.25
CA GLN A 165 9.31 -11.60 0.78
C GLN A 165 10.30 -11.95 1.89
N ARG A 166 11.58 -11.61 1.72
CA ARG A 166 12.61 -11.81 2.73
C ARG A 166 12.29 -11.02 4.00
N LEU A 167 11.93 -9.74 3.85
CA LEU A 167 11.62 -8.86 4.98
C LEU A 167 10.37 -9.29 5.74
N PHE A 168 9.35 -9.74 5.04
CA PHE A 168 8.14 -10.27 5.66
C PHE A 168 8.44 -11.51 6.51
N LYS A 169 9.24 -12.45 5.98
CA LYS A 169 9.68 -13.64 6.74
C LYS A 169 10.46 -13.25 7.99
N LEU A 170 11.41 -12.31 7.88
CA LEU A 170 12.17 -11.81 9.02
C LEU A 170 11.27 -11.13 10.05
N TYR A 171 10.35 -10.27 9.60
CA TYR A 171 9.41 -9.60 10.49
C TYR A 171 8.57 -10.61 11.29
N LYS A 172 8.05 -11.66 10.62
CA LYS A 172 7.29 -12.71 11.31
C LYS A 172 8.15 -13.53 12.28
N ALA A 173 9.39 -13.81 11.94
CA ALA A 173 10.29 -14.59 12.82
C ALA A 173 10.68 -13.80 14.08
N ASP A 174 10.84 -12.49 13.96
CA ASP A 174 11.25 -11.61 15.07
C ASP A 174 10.06 -11.12 15.92
N ALA A 175 8.82 -11.27 15.43
CA ALA A 175 7.63 -10.81 16.14
C ALA A 175 7.28 -11.74 17.31
N LEU A 176 6.72 -11.17 18.37
CA LEU A 176 6.14 -11.97 19.47
C LEU A 176 5.02 -12.88 18.94
N PRO A 177 4.77 -14.05 19.57
CA PRO A 177 3.82 -15.04 19.07
C PRO A 177 2.41 -14.48 18.76
N GLU A 178 1.90 -13.58 19.59
CA GLU A 178 0.62 -12.90 19.40
C GLU A 178 0.61 -12.03 18.15
N TRP A 179 1.71 -11.33 17.88
CA TRP A 179 1.87 -10.48 16.68
C TRP A 179 2.11 -11.30 15.42
N GLN A 180 2.72 -12.49 15.53
CA GLN A 180 2.88 -13.41 14.39
C GLN A 180 1.53 -13.87 13.82
N ARG A 181 0.51 -14.01 14.68
CA ARG A 181 -0.86 -14.35 14.25
C ARG A 181 -1.58 -13.14 13.65
N PHE A 182 -1.39 -11.98 14.26
CA PHE A 182 -1.99 -10.73 13.82
C PHE A 182 -1.53 -10.33 12.41
N VAL A 183 -0.27 -10.54 12.09
CA VAL A 183 0.28 -10.41 10.72
C VAL A 183 0.14 -11.75 10.00
N GLY A 184 -0.84 -11.85 9.10
CA GLY A 184 -1.19 -13.07 8.39
C GLY A 184 -0.25 -13.46 7.27
N THR A 185 -0.68 -13.26 6.03
CA THR A 185 0.06 -13.61 4.81
C THR A 185 0.54 -12.36 4.08
N MET A 186 1.51 -12.57 3.21
CA MET A 186 1.89 -11.62 2.18
C MET A 186 1.79 -12.29 0.82
N ASP A 187 0.96 -11.73 -0.04
CA ASP A 187 0.76 -12.19 -1.39
C ASP A 187 1.33 -11.18 -2.38
N VAL A 188 1.93 -11.67 -3.45
CA VAL A 188 2.38 -10.85 -4.56
C VAL A 188 1.41 -11.09 -5.72
N SER A 189 0.54 -10.12 -5.94
CA SER A 189 -0.50 -10.21 -6.97
C SER A 189 0.09 -10.01 -8.37
N THR A 190 -0.14 -10.96 -9.26
CA THR A 190 0.21 -10.83 -10.68
C THR A 190 -0.55 -9.68 -11.34
N LYS A 191 0.05 -9.05 -12.35
CA LYS A 191 -0.66 -8.17 -13.30
C LYS A 191 -1.60 -9.00 -14.17
N GLY A 192 -2.56 -9.70 -13.56
CA GLY A 192 -3.54 -10.50 -14.28
C GLY A 192 -4.77 -9.65 -14.66
N PRO A 193 -5.57 -10.14 -15.63
CA PRO A 193 -6.79 -9.46 -16.07
C PRO A 193 -7.93 -9.50 -15.05
N CYS A 194 -7.66 -9.93 -13.82
CA CYS A 194 -8.66 -9.89 -12.76
C CYS A 194 -8.91 -8.44 -12.37
N ALA A 195 -10.03 -7.89 -12.81
CA ALA A 195 -10.45 -6.50 -12.61
C ALA A 195 -10.40 -6.08 -11.14
N SER A 196 -10.61 -7.03 -10.21
CA SER A 196 -10.63 -6.82 -8.77
C SER A 196 -9.30 -6.32 -8.20
N HIS A 197 -8.21 -6.97 -8.56
CA HIS A 197 -6.89 -6.59 -8.03
C HIS A 197 -6.32 -5.31 -8.67
N ALA A 198 -6.64 -5.04 -9.94
CA ALA A 198 -6.22 -3.81 -10.62
C ALA A 198 -6.86 -2.58 -9.98
N CYS A 199 -8.16 -2.64 -9.70
CA CYS A 199 -8.92 -1.57 -9.07
C CYS A 199 -8.38 -1.20 -7.68
N ARG A 200 -8.07 -2.20 -6.86
CA ARG A 200 -7.57 -2.00 -5.48
C ARG A 200 -6.17 -1.37 -5.47
N ARG A 201 -5.35 -1.63 -6.49
CA ARG A 201 -4.02 -1.03 -6.66
C ARG A 201 -4.09 0.41 -7.15
N GLU A 202 -4.97 0.69 -8.10
CA GLU A 202 -5.16 2.07 -8.58
C GLU A 202 -5.54 3.01 -7.43
N CYS A 203 -6.26 2.51 -6.40
CA CYS A 203 -6.55 3.24 -5.18
C CYS A 203 -5.27 3.60 -4.40
N ALA A 204 -4.35 2.66 -4.22
CA ALA A 204 -3.10 2.91 -3.49
C ALA A 204 -2.22 3.96 -4.19
N LEU A 205 -2.22 4.00 -5.53
CA LEU A 205 -1.51 5.01 -6.32
C LEU A 205 -1.97 6.44 -6.05
N PHE A 206 -3.24 6.67 -5.68
CA PHE A 206 -3.73 8.01 -5.34
C PHE A 206 -3.14 8.58 -4.06
N LEU A 207 -2.64 7.73 -3.15
CA LEU A 207 -1.94 8.19 -1.95
C LEU A 207 -0.46 8.54 -2.18
N SER A 208 0.13 8.05 -3.27
CA SER A 208 1.56 8.21 -3.54
C SER A 208 1.90 9.43 -4.39
N HIS A 209 0.90 10.23 -4.77
CA HIS A 209 1.00 11.44 -5.58
C HIS A 209 0.33 12.64 -4.91
#